data_d206e584267038416efae420cfe4509b
#
_entry.id   d206e584267038416efae420cfe4509b
#
_cell.length_a   1.000
_cell.length_b   1.000
_cell.length_c   1.000
_cell.angle_alpha   90.00
_cell.angle_beta   90.00
_cell.angle_gamma   90.00
#
_symmetry.space_group_name_H-M   'P 1'
#
loop_
_entity.id
_entity.type
_entity.pdbx_description
1 polymer ?
#
loop_
_entity_poly.entity_id
_entity_poly.type
_entity_poly.pdbx_seq_one_letter_code
_entity_poly.pdbx_strand_id
1 'polypeptide(L)'
;KDELKKLKIADAVERWVTTDEERNIRINLLRIYEEPAPNMTLLETNMKYFADTRAALEAHGFKTGRAGMFASYEPARVLRALVIMGVAAAGVLYLSLVVPALNRRRRAVLLFFAIAALIGMMPILLGAGSKIRILAALASANLFPALAMVGLLDLLRGRRFQKDAPVWRIIVAGLILLSITSALSMIGASYLSGALADTRYFLEFDIFRGIKLTFVL
;
A
#
# COMPACT_ATOMS: atom_id res chain seq x y z
N LYS A 1 22.64 -18.63 -6.28
CA LYS A 1 23.57 -18.72 -7.45
C LYS A 1 23.71 -20.15 -7.98
N ASP A 2 23.57 -21.17 -7.15
CA ASP A 2 23.90 -22.56 -7.52
C ASP A 2 22.72 -23.41 -8.05
N GLU A 3 21.49 -22.89 -8.01
CA GLU A 3 20.31 -23.67 -8.44
C GLU A 3 20.24 -23.88 -9.95
N LEU A 4 20.59 -22.86 -10.74
CA LEU A 4 20.52 -22.97 -12.20
C LEU A 4 21.52 -23.98 -12.77
N LYS A 5 22.68 -24.14 -12.10
CA LYS A 5 23.73 -25.12 -12.50
C LYS A 5 23.24 -26.56 -12.45
N LYS A 6 22.22 -26.85 -11.61
CA LYS A 6 21.68 -28.20 -11.40
C LYS A 6 20.40 -28.48 -12.20
N LEU A 7 19.83 -27.46 -12.83
CA LEU A 7 18.58 -27.58 -13.57
C LEU A 7 18.83 -27.82 -15.05
N LYS A 8 18.11 -28.78 -15.61
CA LYS A 8 18.02 -28.94 -17.06
C LYS A 8 17.21 -27.75 -17.64
N ILE A 9 17.45 -27.41 -18.90
CA ILE A 9 16.74 -26.33 -19.59
C ILE A 9 15.22 -26.50 -19.49
N ALA A 10 14.71 -27.72 -19.71
CA ALA A 10 13.28 -28.01 -19.64
C ALA A 10 12.69 -27.71 -18.25
N ASP A 11 13.37 -28.13 -17.18
CA ASP A 11 12.90 -27.93 -15.81
C ASP A 11 12.93 -26.43 -15.43
N ALA A 12 13.89 -25.68 -15.96
CA ALA A 12 13.97 -24.23 -15.77
C ALA A 12 12.84 -23.50 -16.50
N VAL A 13 12.52 -23.92 -17.73
CA VAL A 13 11.39 -23.37 -18.50
C VAL A 13 10.06 -23.64 -17.82
N GLU A 14 9.81 -24.86 -17.36
CA GLU A 14 8.59 -25.22 -16.65
C GLU A 14 8.40 -24.41 -15.38
N ARG A 15 9.48 -24.18 -14.61
CA ARG A 15 9.43 -23.31 -13.42
C ARG A 15 9.02 -21.89 -13.74
N TRP A 16 9.48 -21.31 -14.85
CA TRP A 16 9.06 -19.96 -15.24
C TRP A 16 7.59 -19.93 -15.59
N VAL A 17 7.10 -20.88 -16.40
CA VAL A 17 5.68 -20.95 -16.77
C VAL A 17 4.80 -21.07 -15.54
N THR A 18 5.11 -22.02 -14.65
CA THR A 18 4.35 -22.24 -13.41
C THR A 18 4.34 -20.97 -12.52
N THR A 19 5.51 -20.32 -12.39
CA THR A 19 5.63 -19.13 -11.56
C THR A 19 4.83 -17.96 -12.13
N ASP A 20 4.85 -17.78 -13.45
CA ASP A 20 4.11 -16.71 -14.12
C ASP A 20 2.60 -16.94 -14.08
N GLU A 21 2.14 -18.18 -14.18
CA GLU A 21 0.73 -18.55 -14.04
C GLU A 21 0.23 -18.36 -12.61
N GLU A 22 0.92 -18.96 -11.63
CA GLU A 22 0.45 -18.94 -10.24
C GLU A 22 0.53 -17.56 -9.59
N ARG A 23 1.58 -16.78 -9.91
CA ARG A 23 1.85 -15.49 -9.27
C ARG A 23 1.55 -14.29 -10.16
N ASN A 24 1.08 -14.51 -11.38
CA ASN A 24 0.79 -13.45 -12.35
C ASN A 24 1.99 -12.50 -12.59
N ILE A 25 3.20 -13.06 -12.63
CA ILE A 25 4.43 -12.30 -12.87
C ILE A 25 4.44 -11.79 -14.31
N ARG A 26 4.91 -10.56 -14.52
CA ARG A 26 4.95 -9.90 -15.83
C ARG A 26 6.36 -9.47 -16.25
N ILE A 27 7.33 -9.60 -15.37
CA ILE A 27 8.73 -9.25 -15.62
C ILE A 27 9.59 -10.36 -15.04
N ASN A 28 10.33 -11.06 -15.90
CA ASN A 28 11.22 -12.14 -15.52
C ASN A 28 12.67 -11.75 -15.81
N LEU A 29 13.54 -11.91 -14.81
CA LEU A 29 14.98 -11.77 -14.99
C LEU A 29 15.58 -13.14 -15.22
N LEU A 30 15.74 -13.52 -16.50
CA LEU A 30 16.39 -14.77 -16.86
C LEU A 30 17.89 -14.68 -16.62
N ARG A 31 18.41 -15.57 -15.77
CA ARG A 31 19.86 -15.73 -15.59
C ARG A 31 20.41 -16.65 -16.66
N ILE A 32 21.62 -16.37 -17.10
CA ILE A 32 22.32 -17.21 -18.07
C ILE A 32 22.92 -18.45 -17.39
N TYR A 33 22.97 -19.56 -18.12
CA TYR A 33 23.78 -20.72 -17.75
C TYR A 33 25.26 -20.36 -17.87
N GLU A 34 26.05 -20.74 -16.89
CA GLU A 34 27.51 -20.54 -16.86
C GLU A 34 28.26 -21.73 -17.47
N GLU A 35 27.58 -22.88 -17.61
CA GLU A 35 28.13 -24.11 -18.17
C GLU A 35 27.28 -24.56 -19.37
N PRO A 36 27.90 -25.10 -20.44
CA PRO A 36 27.17 -25.57 -21.63
C PRO A 36 26.38 -26.84 -21.31
N ALA A 37 25.21 -27.00 -21.95
CA ALA A 37 24.48 -28.24 -21.93
C ALA A 37 25.19 -29.30 -22.79
N PRO A 38 24.92 -30.61 -22.59
CA PRO A 38 25.54 -31.66 -23.36
C PRO A 38 25.37 -31.45 -24.87
N ASN A 39 26.48 -31.57 -25.61
CA ASN A 39 26.55 -31.40 -27.07
C ASN A 39 26.17 -29.99 -27.58
N MET A 40 26.28 -28.96 -26.75
CA MET A 40 26.02 -27.58 -27.14
C MET A 40 27.15 -26.67 -26.66
N THR A 41 27.34 -25.58 -27.37
CA THR A 41 28.16 -24.46 -26.84
C THR A 41 27.40 -23.70 -25.78
N LEU A 42 28.09 -22.88 -24.98
CA LEU A 42 27.48 -22.06 -23.96
C LEU A 42 26.46 -21.05 -24.56
N LEU A 43 26.78 -20.53 -25.75
CA LEU A 43 25.90 -19.62 -26.47
C LEU A 43 24.61 -20.35 -26.92
N GLU A 44 24.75 -21.49 -27.54
CA GLU A 44 23.60 -22.31 -27.98
C GLU A 44 22.71 -22.71 -26.79
N THR A 45 23.31 -23.11 -25.69
CA THR A 45 22.58 -23.44 -24.44
C THR A 45 21.70 -22.26 -23.98
N ASN A 46 22.26 -21.06 -23.92
CA ASN A 46 21.51 -19.89 -23.46
C ASN A 46 20.49 -19.40 -24.49
N MET A 47 20.82 -19.45 -25.78
CA MET A 47 19.87 -19.09 -26.83
C MET A 47 18.69 -20.08 -26.88
N LYS A 48 18.95 -21.34 -26.70
CA LYS A 48 17.89 -22.37 -26.61
C LYS A 48 17.02 -22.15 -25.38
N TYR A 49 17.62 -21.89 -24.22
CA TYR A 49 16.89 -21.62 -22.99
C TYR A 49 15.95 -20.42 -23.12
N PHE A 50 16.41 -19.32 -23.72
CA PHE A 50 15.57 -18.14 -23.94
C PHE A 50 14.46 -18.40 -24.97
N ALA A 51 14.77 -19.10 -26.05
CA ALA A 51 13.79 -19.46 -27.07
C ALA A 51 12.70 -20.39 -26.52
N ASP A 52 13.09 -21.44 -25.78
CA ASP A 52 12.17 -22.41 -25.19
C ASP A 52 11.29 -21.73 -24.11
N THR A 53 11.87 -20.84 -23.26
CA THR A 53 11.11 -20.09 -22.25
C THR A 53 10.08 -19.20 -22.93
N ARG A 54 10.47 -18.48 -23.98
CA ARG A 54 9.54 -17.63 -24.74
C ARG A 54 8.42 -18.45 -25.35
N ALA A 55 8.75 -19.54 -26.05
CA ALA A 55 7.77 -20.40 -26.72
C ALA A 55 6.79 -21.01 -25.72
N ALA A 56 7.28 -21.46 -24.55
CA ALA A 56 6.44 -22.02 -23.51
C ALA A 56 5.48 -20.98 -22.92
N LEU A 57 5.95 -19.76 -22.60
CA LEU A 57 5.10 -18.68 -22.12
C LEU A 57 4.04 -18.28 -23.16
N GLU A 58 4.42 -18.19 -24.44
CA GLU A 58 3.47 -17.87 -25.52
C GLU A 58 2.41 -18.97 -25.69
N ALA A 59 2.79 -20.24 -25.54
CA ALA A 59 1.86 -21.39 -25.57
C ALA A 59 0.83 -21.34 -24.42
N HIS A 60 1.20 -20.77 -23.26
CA HIS A 60 0.33 -20.56 -22.12
C HIS A 60 -0.43 -19.22 -22.16
N GLY A 61 -0.44 -18.54 -23.30
CA GLY A 61 -1.24 -17.34 -23.55
C GLY A 61 -0.59 -16.02 -23.10
N PHE A 62 0.66 -16.05 -22.63
CA PHE A 62 1.41 -14.83 -22.36
C PHE A 62 1.92 -14.20 -23.64
N LYS A 63 1.90 -12.88 -23.73
CA LYS A 63 2.51 -12.14 -24.83
C LYS A 63 3.88 -11.64 -24.40
N THR A 64 4.92 -12.18 -25.00
CA THR A 64 6.29 -11.71 -24.78
C THR A 64 6.60 -10.54 -25.72
N GLY A 65 7.32 -9.55 -25.24
CA GLY A 65 7.66 -8.39 -26.04
C GLY A 65 8.45 -7.35 -25.29
N ARG A 66 8.69 -6.22 -25.94
CA ARG A 66 9.36 -5.08 -25.32
C ARG A 66 8.43 -4.49 -24.27
N ALA A 67 8.91 -4.38 -23.02
CA ALA A 67 8.19 -3.71 -21.97
C ALA A 67 7.94 -2.24 -22.34
N GLY A 68 6.68 -1.82 -22.27
CA GLY A 68 6.32 -0.42 -22.39
C GLY A 68 6.73 0.36 -21.15
N MET A 69 7.02 1.63 -21.31
CA MET A 69 7.19 2.52 -20.17
C MET A 69 5.82 3.08 -19.77
N PHE A 70 5.42 2.86 -18.52
CA PHE A 70 4.28 3.56 -17.97
C PHE A 70 4.67 5.03 -17.75
N ALA A 71 3.79 5.94 -18.18
CA ALA A 71 3.97 7.35 -17.85
C ALA A 71 3.96 7.51 -16.32
N SER A 72 5.00 8.09 -15.77
CA SER A 72 5.05 8.39 -14.34
C SER A 72 3.97 9.41 -14.01
N TYR A 73 2.98 9.00 -13.23
CA TYR A 73 1.96 9.91 -12.70
C TYR A 73 2.39 10.41 -11.33
N GLU A 74 2.88 11.64 -11.30
CA GLU A 74 3.17 12.32 -10.04
C GLU A 74 2.19 13.49 -9.83
N PRO A 75 1.28 13.40 -8.84
CA PRO A 75 0.42 14.52 -8.48
C PRO A 75 1.24 15.75 -8.10
N ALA A 76 0.70 16.94 -8.37
CA ALA A 76 1.35 18.20 -7.99
C ALA A 76 1.72 18.22 -6.50
N ARG A 77 2.87 18.79 -6.16
CA ARG A 77 3.38 18.84 -4.78
C ARG A 77 2.38 19.45 -3.81
N VAL A 78 1.64 20.46 -4.27
CA VAL A 78 0.59 21.12 -3.47
C VAL A 78 -0.53 20.15 -3.11
N LEU A 79 -1.01 19.32 -4.06
CA LEU A 79 -2.04 18.32 -3.79
C LEU A 79 -1.55 17.28 -2.77
N ARG A 80 -0.30 16.84 -2.90
CA ARG A 80 0.33 15.93 -1.94
C ARG A 80 0.42 16.55 -0.55
N ALA A 81 0.77 17.84 -0.46
CA ALA A 81 0.84 18.57 0.80
C ALA A 81 -0.55 18.74 1.44
N LEU A 82 -1.59 19.00 0.65
CA LEU A 82 -2.98 19.08 1.15
C LEU A 82 -3.46 17.75 1.75
N VAL A 83 -3.10 16.62 1.15
CA VAL A 83 -3.40 15.29 1.72
C VAL A 83 -2.74 15.11 3.09
N ILE A 84 -1.46 15.50 3.22
CA ILE A 84 -0.74 15.46 4.51
C ILE A 84 -1.42 16.36 5.56
N MET A 85 -1.87 17.54 5.15
CA MET A 85 -2.64 18.45 6.03
C MET A 85 -3.93 17.76 6.52
N GLY A 86 -4.63 17.04 5.64
CA GLY A 86 -5.80 16.24 6.01
C GLY A 86 -5.50 15.16 7.06
N VAL A 87 -4.38 14.45 6.90
CA VAL A 87 -3.93 13.44 7.88
C VAL A 87 -3.57 14.11 9.23
N ALA A 88 -2.89 15.26 9.20
CA ALA A 88 -2.58 16.02 10.43
C ALA A 88 -3.86 16.48 11.14
N ALA A 89 -4.86 16.97 10.38
CA ALA A 89 -6.16 17.36 10.92
C ALA A 89 -6.87 16.16 11.57
N ALA A 90 -6.88 15.00 10.91
CA ALA A 90 -7.45 13.76 11.44
C ALA A 90 -6.76 13.35 12.77
N GLY A 91 -5.42 13.41 12.82
CA GLY A 91 -4.65 13.08 14.01
C GLY A 91 -4.97 14.01 15.19
N VAL A 92 -5.02 15.30 14.94
CA VAL A 92 -5.35 16.30 15.98
C VAL A 92 -6.80 16.17 16.46
N LEU A 93 -7.73 15.89 15.54
CA LEU A 93 -9.12 15.64 15.89
C LEU A 93 -9.23 14.37 16.77
N TYR A 94 -8.56 13.29 16.37
CA TYR A 94 -8.52 12.07 17.18
C TYR A 94 -8.00 12.32 18.60
N LEU A 95 -6.86 13.02 18.73
CA LEU A 95 -6.29 13.35 20.02
C LEU A 95 -7.25 14.23 20.86
N SER A 96 -7.95 15.17 20.23
CA SER A 96 -8.91 16.02 20.93
C SER A 96 -10.14 15.26 21.46
N LEU A 97 -10.53 14.18 20.76
CA LEU A 97 -11.63 13.31 21.18
C LEU A 97 -11.20 12.35 22.30
N VAL A 98 -9.97 11.82 22.22
CA VAL A 98 -9.44 10.85 23.19
C VAL A 98 -8.96 11.56 24.48
N VAL A 99 -8.46 12.79 24.36
CA VAL A 99 -7.93 13.58 25.48
C VAL A 99 -8.81 14.81 25.76
N PRO A 100 -9.84 14.72 26.62
CA PRO A 100 -10.79 15.81 26.87
C PRO A 100 -10.14 17.09 27.38
N ALA A 101 -9.02 16.99 28.09
CA ALA A 101 -8.25 18.14 28.56
C ALA A 101 -7.73 19.04 27.42
N LEU A 102 -7.38 18.42 26.27
CA LEU A 102 -6.91 19.13 25.09
C LEU A 102 -8.07 19.89 24.42
N ASN A 103 -9.26 19.30 24.38
CA ASN A 103 -10.44 19.91 23.77
C ASN A 103 -10.89 21.22 24.47
N ARG A 104 -10.60 21.34 25.75
CA ARG A 104 -10.88 22.60 26.53
C ARG A 104 -9.96 23.76 26.11
N ARG A 105 -8.83 23.51 25.47
CA ARG A 105 -7.83 24.50 25.07
C ARG A 105 -7.79 24.69 23.55
N ARG A 106 -8.86 25.26 22.99
CA ARG A 106 -9.01 25.43 21.53
C ARG A 106 -7.78 26.03 20.84
N ARG A 107 -7.12 27.03 21.47
CA ARG A 107 -5.90 27.64 20.94
C ARG A 107 -4.74 26.62 20.85
N ALA A 108 -4.58 25.77 21.85
CA ALA A 108 -3.55 24.75 21.86
C ALA A 108 -3.81 23.69 20.77
N VAL A 109 -5.07 23.29 20.55
CA VAL A 109 -5.45 22.38 19.45
C VAL A 109 -5.10 22.96 18.09
N LEU A 110 -5.45 24.24 17.86
CA LEU A 110 -5.12 24.92 16.60
C LEU A 110 -3.61 25.08 16.39
N LEU A 111 -2.87 25.41 17.45
CA LEU A 111 -1.41 25.51 17.39
C LEU A 111 -0.77 24.15 17.09
N PHE A 112 -1.24 23.09 17.74
CA PHE A 112 -0.76 21.74 17.52
C PHE A 112 -1.04 21.26 16.08
N PHE A 113 -2.23 21.58 15.56
CA PHE A 113 -2.57 21.33 14.15
C PHE A 113 -1.64 22.09 13.21
N ALA A 114 -1.43 23.39 13.43
CA ALA A 114 -0.57 24.20 12.59
C ALA A 114 0.88 23.66 12.56
N ILE A 115 1.42 23.28 13.72
CA ILE A 115 2.76 22.68 13.83
C ILE A 115 2.82 21.34 13.10
N ALA A 116 1.86 20.45 13.32
CA ALA A 116 1.83 19.12 12.69
C ALA A 116 1.68 19.25 11.16
N ALA A 117 0.81 20.13 10.69
CA ALA A 117 0.64 20.42 9.28
C ALA A 117 1.92 21.00 8.66
N LEU A 118 2.56 21.95 9.32
CA LEU A 118 3.81 22.56 8.85
C LEU A 118 4.93 21.53 8.74
N ILE A 119 5.14 20.71 9.78
CA ILE A 119 6.16 19.64 9.79
C ILE A 119 5.90 18.62 8.68
N GLY A 120 4.64 18.28 8.43
CA GLY A 120 4.27 17.32 7.39
C GLY A 120 4.36 17.89 5.98
N MET A 121 3.87 19.11 5.75
CA MET A 121 3.76 19.71 4.41
C MET A 121 5.10 20.25 3.88
N MET A 122 5.92 20.89 4.73
CA MET A 122 7.14 21.54 4.28
C MET A 122 8.11 20.62 3.53
N PRO A 123 8.45 19.42 4.02
CA PRO A 123 9.31 18.52 3.27
C PRO A 123 8.73 18.07 1.92
N ILE A 124 7.39 17.93 1.84
CA ILE A 124 6.72 17.59 0.58
C ILE A 124 6.87 18.71 -0.44
N LEU A 125 6.65 19.96 -0.03
CA LEU A 125 6.78 21.15 -0.88
C LEU A 125 8.21 21.33 -1.35
N LEU A 126 9.19 21.04 -0.47
CA LEU A 126 10.64 21.10 -0.79
C LEU A 126 11.12 19.91 -1.63
N GLY A 127 10.29 18.90 -1.89
CA GLY A 127 10.67 17.75 -2.71
C GLY A 127 11.40 16.63 -1.97
N ALA A 128 11.55 16.71 -0.64
CA ALA A 128 12.27 15.74 0.20
C ALA A 128 11.34 14.82 1.03
N GLY A 129 10.06 14.72 0.67
CA GLY A 129 9.01 14.18 1.54
C GLY A 129 8.69 12.69 1.40
N SER A 130 9.53 11.84 0.78
CA SER A 130 9.20 10.43 0.54
C SER A 130 8.90 9.64 1.83
N LYS A 131 9.74 9.76 2.85
CA LYS A 131 9.54 9.10 4.16
C LYS A 131 8.30 9.62 4.89
N ILE A 132 8.02 10.91 4.82
CA ILE A 132 6.84 11.53 5.44
C ILE A 132 5.56 11.05 4.74
N ARG A 133 5.57 10.87 3.43
CA ARG A 133 4.45 10.28 2.69
C ARG A 133 4.09 8.89 3.22
N ILE A 134 5.08 8.03 3.41
CA ILE A 134 4.88 6.66 3.92
C ILE A 134 4.33 6.70 5.36
N LEU A 135 4.92 7.52 6.22
CA LEU A 135 4.44 7.68 7.61
C LEU A 135 3.02 8.23 7.66
N ALA A 136 2.70 9.23 6.84
CA ALA A 136 1.35 9.79 6.78
C ALA A 136 0.34 8.79 6.19
N ALA A 137 0.74 7.98 5.22
CA ALA A 137 -0.10 6.92 4.68
C ALA A 137 -0.40 5.86 5.74
N LEU A 138 0.61 5.42 6.49
CA LEU A 138 0.44 4.49 7.60
C LEU A 138 -0.44 5.10 8.71
N ALA A 139 -0.20 6.37 9.07
CA ALA A 139 -1.02 7.08 10.04
C ALA A 139 -2.48 7.19 9.57
N SER A 140 -2.73 7.53 8.29
CA SER A 140 -4.08 7.64 7.75
C SER A 140 -4.85 6.33 7.81
N ALA A 141 -4.20 5.21 7.48
CA ALA A 141 -4.81 3.90 7.53
C ALA A 141 -5.30 3.50 8.93
N ASN A 142 -4.65 4.02 9.98
CA ASN A 142 -5.05 3.78 11.38
C ASN A 142 -5.99 4.88 11.92
N LEU A 143 -5.73 6.14 11.61
CA LEU A 143 -6.47 7.28 12.18
C LEU A 143 -7.92 7.34 11.69
N PHE A 144 -8.19 7.11 10.41
CA PHE A 144 -9.55 7.21 9.90
C PHE A 144 -10.50 6.17 10.49
N PRO A 145 -10.15 4.87 10.58
CA PRO A 145 -10.97 3.90 11.29
C PRO A 145 -11.13 4.22 12.77
N ALA A 146 -10.06 4.66 13.44
CA ALA A 146 -10.10 5.02 14.85
C ALA A 146 -11.02 6.23 15.11
N LEU A 147 -10.96 7.26 14.26
CA LEU A 147 -11.87 8.40 14.33
C LEU A 147 -13.33 7.99 14.16
N ALA A 148 -13.61 7.12 13.19
CA ALA A 148 -14.96 6.63 12.96
C ALA A 148 -15.47 5.85 14.19
N MET A 149 -14.62 5.01 14.79
CA MET A 149 -14.96 4.25 15.99
C MET A 149 -15.22 5.15 17.20
N VAL A 150 -14.35 6.15 17.44
CA VAL A 150 -14.53 7.10 18.55
C VAL A 150 -15.79 7.95 18.32
N GLY A 151 -16.01 8.43 17.10
CA GLY A 151 -17.24 9.16 16.75
C GLY A 151 -18.49 8.33 16.92
N LEU A 152 -18.44 7.03 16.60
CA LEU A 152 -19.51 6.08 16.84
C LEU A 152 -19.79 5.92 18.33
N LEU A 153 -18.76 5.71 19.14
CA LEU A 153 -18.91 5.57 20.60
C LEU A 153 -19.51 6.82 21.24
N ASP A 154 -19.08 8.00 20.78
CA ASP A 154 -19.60 9.28 21.27
C ASP A 154 -21.09 9.45 20.88
N LEU A 155 -21.46 9.08 19.66
CA LEU A 155 -22.85 9.09 19.19
C LEU A 155 -23.73 8.14 20.00
N LEU A 156 -23.23 6.93 20.30
CA LEU A 156 -23.95 5.90 21.09
C LEU A 156 -24.10 6.32 22.56
N ARG A 157 -23.10 7.03 23.12
CA ARG A 157 -23.16 7.59 24.48
C ARG A 157 -24.08 8.81 24.59
N GLY A 158 -24.31 9.49 23.47
CA GLY A 158 -25.18 10.66 23.43
C GLY A 158 -26.64 10.31 23.72
N ARG A 159 -27.41 11.30 24.22
CA ARG A 159 -28.85 11.16 24.59
C ARG A 159 -29.78 10.72 23.45
N ARG A 160 -29.28 10.56 22.23
CA ARG A 160 -30.08 10.15 21.06
C ARG A 160 -30.49 8.65 21.09
N PHE A 161 -29.79 7.82 21.85
CA PHE A 161 -30.19 6.44 22.14
C PHE A 161 -30.76 6.37 23.54
N GLN A 162 -32.00 6.82 23.70
CA GLN A 162 -32.75 6.61 24.94
C GLN A 162 -33.02 5.11 25.14
N LYS A 163 -33.19 4.72 26.42
CA LYS A 163 -33.43 3.32 26.85
C LYS A 163 -34.60 2.64 26.13
N ASP A 164 -35.52 3.44 25.57
CA ASP A 164 -36.74 2.95 24.90
C ASP A 164 -36.66 3.01 23.35
N ALA A 165 -35.46 3.12 22.78
CA ALA A 165 -35.32 3.13 21.34
C ALA A 165 -35.71 1.76 20.73
N PRO A 166 -36.58 1.71 19.71
CA PRO A 166 -36.97 0.43 19.10
C PRO A 166 -35.76 -0.21 18.43
N VAL A 167 -35.66 -1.54 18.51
CA VAL A 167 -34.51 -2.34 18.04
C VAL A 167 -34.10 -2.02 16.61
N TRP A 168 -35.06 -1.79 15.71
CA TRP A 168 -34.76 -1.44 14.33
C TRP A 168 -33.94 -0.15 14.18
N ARG A 169 -34.14 0.84 15.04
CA ARG A 169 -33.33 2.08 15.04
C ARG A 169 -31.88 1.83 15.40
N ILE A 170 -31.64 0.93 16.33
CA ILE A 170 -30.29 0.53 16.72
C ILE A 170 -29.60 -0.17 15.57
N ILE A 171 -30.31 -1.09 14.88
CA ILE A 171 -29.79 -1.82 13.72
C ILE A 171 -29.47 -0.85 12.59
N VAL A 172 -30.40 0.03 12.23
CA VAL A 172 -30.18 1.02 11.13
C VAL A 172 -29.03 1.98 11.45
N ALA A 173 -28.95 2.48 12.68
CA ALA A 173 -27.83 3.32 13.09
C ALA A 173 -26.50 2.57 13.04
N GLY A 174 -26.46 1.32 13.47
CA GLY A 174 -25.28 0.44 13.37
C GLY A 174 -24.83 0.24 11.93
N LEU A 175 -25.76 -0.02 10.99
CA LEU A 175 -25.45 -0.17 9.56
C LEU A 175 -24.91 1.13 8.94
N ILE A 176 -25.53 2.27 9.25
CA ILE A 176 -25.07 3.58 8.78
C ILE A 176 -23.64 3.85 9.27
N LEU A 177 -23.39 3.61 10.55
CA LEU A 177 -22.08 3.82 11.16
C LEU A 177 -21.02 2.88 10.60
N LEU A 178 -21.38 1.61 10.39
CA LEU A 178 -20.49 0.64 9.72
C LEU A 178 -20.13 1.12 8.30
N SER A 179 -21.11 1.61 7.55
CA SER A 179 -20.89 2.14 6.19
C SER A 179 -19.99 3.39 6.21
N ILE A 180 -20.19 4.30 7.15
CA ILE A 180 -19.33 5.48 7.32
C ILE A 180 -17.91 5.06 7.70
N THR A 181 -17.77 4.13 8.65
CA THR A 181 -16.45 3.61 9.07
C THR A 181 -15.72 2.97 7.91
N SER A 182 -16.42 2.14 7.12
CA SER A 182 -15.84 1.50 5.94
C SER A 182 -15.40 2.53 4.88
N ALA A 183 -16.24 3.53 4.60
CA ALA A 183 -15.91 4.59 3.66
C ALA A 183 -14.67 5.40 4.10
N LEU A 184 -14.59 5.78 5.38
CA LEU A 184 -13.44 6.48 5.93
C LEU A 184 -12.16 5.61 5.92
N SER A 185 -12.30 4.32 6.22
CA SER A 185 -11.19 3.37 6.15
C SER A 185 -10.64 3.23 4.73
N MET A 186 -11.51 3.28 3.71
CA MET A 186 -11.10 3.24 2.30
C MET A 186 -10.23 4.44 1.91
N ILE A 187 -10.46 5.62 2.50
CA ILE A 187 -9.61 6.80 2.24
C ILE A 187 -8.17 6.51 2.70
N GLY A 188 -8.00 6.03 3.93
CA GLY A 188 -6.70 5.67 4.47
C GLY A 188 -6.02 4.53 3.69
N ALA A 189 -6.80 3.48 3.36
CA ALA A 189 -6.32 2.33 2.60
C ALA A 189 -5.88 2.73 1.18
N SER A 190 -6.65 3.57 0.49
CA SER A 190 -6.30 4.06 -0.86
C SER A 190 -5.01 4.90 -0.84
N TYR A 191 -4.84 5.73 0.19
CA TYR A 191 -3.63 6.52 0.33
C TYR A 191 -2.41 5.64 0.64
N LEU A 192 -2.56 4.64 1.50
CA LEU A 192 -1.51 3.67 1.82
C LEU A 192 -1.16 2.84 0.59
N SER A 193 -2.15 2.33 -0.14
CA SER A 193 -1.95 1.58 -1.39
C SER A 193 -1.17 2.41 -2.41
N GLY A 194 -1.57 3.67 -2.64
CA GLY A 194 -0.85 4.57 -3.55
C GLY A 194 0.57 4.91 -3.08
N ALA A 195 0.83 4.96 -1.78
CA ALA A 195 2.16 5.20 -1.23
C ALA A 195 3.10 3.97 -1.37
N LEU A 196 2.51 2.76 -1.37
CA LEU A 196 3.22 1.49 -1.52
C LEU A 196 3.27 0.98 -2.97
N ALA A 197 2.57 1.64 -3.90
CA ALA A 197 2.59 1.30 -5.33
C ALA A 197 3.92 1.72 -5.99
N ASP A 198 5.03 1.29 -5.41
CA ASP A 198 6.38 1.48 -5.93
C ASP A 198 6.90 0.14 -6.47
N THR A 199 7.55 0.18 -7.61
CA THR A 199 8.16 -0.98 -8.28
C THR A 199 9.10 -1.76 -7.36
N ARG A 200 9.73 -1.10 -6.39
CA ARG A 200 10.61 -1.71 -5.40
C ARG A 200 9.91 -2.75 -4.53
N TYR A 201 8.66 -2.49 -4.14
CA TYR A 201 7.86 -3.42 -3.35
C TYR A 201 7.34 -4.58 -4.21
N PHE A 202 6.99 -4.31 -5.48
CA PHE A 202 6.57 -5.35 -6.42
C PHE A 202 7.68 -6.33 -6.76
N LEU A 203 8.92 -5.86 -6.82
CA LEU A 203 10.09 -6.68 -7.15
C LEU A 203 10.80 -7.22 -5.90
N GLU A 204 10.22 -7.07 -4.73
CA GLU A 204 10.77 -7.48 -3.43
C GLU A 204 12.19 -6.93 -3.13
N PHE A 205 12.58 -5.83 -3.79
CA PHE A 205 13.85 -5.15 -3.48
C PHE A 205 13.82 -4.51 -2.10
N ASP A 206 12.65 -3.99 -1.71
CA ASP A 206 12.41 -3.44 -0.38
C ASP A 206 11.27 -4.19 0.30
N ILE A 207 11.55 -4.76 1.48
CA ILE A 207 10.52 -5.39 2.31
C ILE A 207 9.82 -4.30 3.12
N PHE A 208 8.50 -4.21 3.01
CA PHE A 208 7.71 -3.31 3.84
C PHE A 208 7.73 -3.74 5.30
N ARG A 209 8.52 -3.06 6.12
CA ARG A 209 8.68 -3.35 7.55
C ARG A 209 7.58 -2.74 8.43
N GLY A 210 6.69 -1.95 7.87
CA GLY A 210 5.64 -1.22 8.60
C GLY A 210 4.49 -2.08 9.12
N ILE A 211 4.32 -3.30 8.61
CA ILE A 211 3.23 -4.21 9.05
C ILE A 211 3.32 -4.50 10.55
N LYS A 212 4.53 -4.68 11.09
CA LYS A 212 4.72 -4.93 12.53
C LYS A 212 4.30 -3.74 13.41
N LEU A 213 4.44 -2.51 12.92
CA LEU A 213 4.01 -1.30 13.62
C LEU A 213 2.48 -1.18 13.69
N THR A 214 1.77 -1.63 12.67
CA THR A 214 0.31 -1.61 12.61
C THR A 214 -0.34 -2.54 13.65
N PHE A 215 0.36 -3.59 14.09
CA PHE A 215 -0.12 -4.48 15.13
C PHE A 215 0.19 -4.00 16.55
N VAL A 216 1.01 -2.96 16.70
CA VAL A 216 1.43 -2.40 18.01
C VAL A 216 0.65 -1.12 18.34
N LEU A 217 0.02 -0.48 17.35
CA LEU A 217 -0.81 0.72 17.51
C LEU A 217 -2.29 0.37 17.61
#